data_96b3496f23991ab1e031275aaa1275c8
#
_entry.id   96b3496f23991ab1e031275aaa1275c8
#
_cell.length_a   1.000
_cell.length_b   1.000
_cell.length_c   1.000
_cell.angle_alpha   90.00
_cell.angle_beta   90.00
_cell.angle_gamma   90.00
#
_symmetry.space_group_name_H-M   'P 1'
#
loop_
_entity.id
_entity.type
_entity.pdbx_description
1 polymer ?
#
loop_
_entity_poly.entity_id
_entity_poly.type
_entity_poly.pdbx_seq_one_letter_code
_entity_poly.pdbx_strand_id
1 'polypeptide(L)'
;MPTLAVGNKAKLQNIWRETSSSQAPTCAKPCAKPALGFTLIELLVVIALIAIGTATVSFSLRDPSQTLLERDAERLASLLESARARSRSSGVPVQWRPALENKDPGNAPVAFVFDGLPPQALPTAWLSPQTQVAANSLLRLGPDPIIGPQSVRLSSQNFQLWVSTDGIQPFRVNRSAP
;
A
#
# COMPACT_ATOMS: atom_id res chain seq x y z
N MET A 1 8.73 -42.29 -35.62
CA MET A 1 8.03 -43.31 -36.43
C MET A 1 6.59 -43.41 -35.93
N PRO A 2 5.65 -43.60 -36.78
CA PRO A 2 5.14 -42.72 -37.85
C PRO A 2 3.65 -42.40 -37.61
N THR A 3 2.96 -41.64 -38.27
CA THR A 3 2.45 -41.50 -39.63
C THR A 3 1.08 -40.87 -39.54
N LEU A 4 0.84 -39.77 -40.21
CA LEU A 4 0.02 -39.61 -41.41
C LEU A 4 -1.45 -40.08 -41.36
N ALA A 5 -2.35 -39.13 -41.69
CA ALA A 5 -3.30 -39.20 -42.79
C ALA A 5 -4.21 -37.97 -42.72
N VAL A 6 -4.09 -36.99 -43.61
CA VAL A 6 -4.58 -36.95 -44.97
C VAL A 6 -6.11 -37.14 -45.13
N GLY A 7 -6.75 -36.06 -45.48
CA GLY A 7 -7.65 -36.00 -46.61
C GLY A 7 -9.15 -36.11 -46.33
N ASN A 8 -9.88 -35.08 -46.62
CA ASN A 8 -10.77 -35.23 -47.80
C ASN A 8 -11.35 -33.89 -48.23
N LYS A 9 -10.98 -33.54 -49.47
CA LYS A 9 -11.73 -32.66 -50.36
C LYS A 9 -12.80 -33.50 -51.01
N ALA A 10 -13.95 -32.97 -51.18
CA ALA A 10 -14.86 -33.19 -52.32
C ALA A 10 -16.21 -32.55 -51.97
N LYS A 11 -16.58 -31.56 -52.68
CA LYS A 11 -17.22 -31.62 -53.97
C LYS A 11 -18.73 -31.56 -53.85
N LEU A 12 -19.31 -30.60 -54.45
CA LEU A 12 -20.34 -30.50 -55.49
C LEU A 12 -21.08 -29.19 -55.33
N GLN A 13 -20.86 -28.15 -56.06
CA GLN A 13 -21.34 -27.85 -57.44
C GLN A 13 -22.82 -28.21 -57.68
N ASN A 14 -23.48 -27.11 -57.99
CA ASN A 14 -24.64 -27.01 -58.83
C ASN A 14 -25.99 -27.45 -58.28
N ILE A 15 -26.89 -26.49 -58.22
CA ILE A 15 -28.09 -26.53 -59.06
C ILE A 15 -28.61 -25.09 -59.19
N TRP A 16 -28.46 -24.53 -60.39
CA TRP A 16 -29.27 -23.44 -60.91
C TRP A 16 -30.66 -23.97 -61.21
N ARG A 17 -31.65 -23.34 -60.69
CA ARG A 17 -32.96 -23.37 -61.41
C ARG A 17 -33.70 -22.08 -61.16
N GLU A 18 -33.75 -21.32 -62.17
CA GLU A 18 -34.64 -20.19 -62.39
C GLU A 18 -36.08 -20.58 -62.12
N THR A 19 -36.81 -19.77 -61.43
CA THR A 19 -38.21 -19.54 -61.66
C THR A 19 -38.50 -18.07 -61.49
N SER A 20 -38.69 -17.42 -62.61
CA SER A 20 -39.25 -16.09 -62.69
C SER A 20 -40.66 -16.09 -62.11
N SER A 21 -40.90 -15.24 -61.10
CA SER A 21 -42.25 -14.71 -60.90
C SER A 21 -42.10 -13.22 -60.50
N SER A 22 -42.56 -12.46 -61.46
CA SER A 22 -42.83 -11.04 -61.41
C SER A 22 -43.77 -10.71 -60.25
N GLN A 23 -43.21 -9.99 -59.23
CA GLN A 23 -44.05 -9.23 -58.33
C GLN A 23 -43.43 -7.85 -58.13
N ALA A 24 -44.27 -6.84 -58.34
CA ALA A 24 -43.96 -5.42 -58.29
C ALA A 24 -43.33 -4.98 -56.99
N PRO A 25 -42.40 -4.00 -56.97
CA PRO A 25 -41.85 -3.47 -55.76
C PRO A 25 -42.89 -2.59 -55.07
N THR A 26 -43.45 -3.10 -53.98
CA THR A 26 -44.15 -2.28 -53.01
C THR A 26 -43.08 -1.49 -52.28
N CYS A 27 -43.04 -0.21 -52.56
CA CYS A 27 -42.17 0.76 -51.97
C CYS A 27 -42.51 0.90 -50.46
N ALA A 28 -41.97 0.01 -49.64
CA ALA A 28 -41.99 0.17 -48.19
C ALA A 28 -40.97 1.25 -47.85
N LYS A 29 -41.43 2.47 -47.57
CA LYS A 29 -40.61 3.53 -46.98
C LYS A 29 -39.94 2.97 -45.72
N PRO A 30 -38.62 3.03 -45.60
CA PRO A 30 -37.99 2.70 -44.36
C PRO A 30 -38.48 3.70 -43.30
N CYS A 31 -39.18 3.20 -42.27
CA CYS A 31 -39.54 3.96 -41.10
C CYS A 31 -38.25 4.34 -40.42
N ALA A 32 -37.73 5.52 -40.70
CA ALA A 32 -36.57 6.07 -40.00
C ALA A 32 -36.97 6.20 -38.52
N LYS A 33 -36.42 5.34 -37.70
CA LYS A 33 -36.50 5.48 -36.25
C LYS A 33 -35.94 6.85 -35.88
N PRO A 34 -36.65 7.69 -35.13
CA PRO A 34 -36.11 8.96 -34.68
C PRO A 34 -34.81 8.67 -33.93
N ALA A 35 -33.70 9.17 -34.44
CA ALA A 35 -32.47 9.22 -33.69
C ALA A 35 -32.72 10.15 -32.51
N LEU A 36 -32.90 9.58 -31.33
CA LEU A 36 -32.97 10.32 -30.08
C LEU A 36 -31.58 10.94 -29.85
N GLY A 37 -31.40 12.18 -30.27
CA GLY A 37 -30.23 12.97 -29.98
C GLY A 37 -30.18 13.27 -28.46
N PHE A 38 -28.99 13.19 -27.90
CA PHE A 38 -28.77 13.61 -26.52
C PHE A 38 -29.16 15.08 -26.32
N THR A 39 -29.94 15.37 -25.31
CA THR A 39 -30.25 16.75 -24.97
C THR A 39 -29.05 17.41 -24.29
N LEU A 40 -28.88 18.72 -24.50
CA LEU A 40 -27.80 19.48 -23.89
C LEU A 40 -27.85 19.41 -22.37
N ILE A 41 -29.07 19.35 -21.78
CA ILE A 41 -29.23 19.21 -20.33
C ILE A 41 -28.79 17.84 -19.81
N GLU A 42 -28.99 16.77 -20.57
CA GLU A 42 -28.56 15.43 -20.19
C GLU A 42 -27.02 15.36 -20.11
N LEU A 43 -26.34 15.95 -21.11
CA LEU A 43 -24.89 16.05 -21.08
C LEU A 43 -24.42 16.88 -19.87
N LEU A 44 -25.10 18.00 -19.56
CA LEU A 44 -24.75 18.87 -18.46
C LEU A 44 -24.90 18.16 -17.09
N VAL A 45 -25.97 17.38 -16.94
CA VAL A 45 -26.20 16.59 -15.72
C VAL A 45 -25.12 15.50 -15.57
N VAL A 46 -24.76 14.81 -16.65
CA VAL A 46 -23.72 13.79 -16.60
C VAL A 46 -22.36 14.35 -16.19
N ILE A 47 -21.94 15.48 -16.80
CA ILE A 47 -20.66 16.11 -16.40
C ILE A 47 -20.70 16.64 -14.96
N ALA A 48 -21.86 17.16 -14.51
CA ALA A 48 -22.02 17.58 -13.12
C ALA A 48 -21.89 16.42 -12.13
N LEU A 49 -22.51 15.26 -12.44
CA LEU A 49 -22.38 14.05 -11.62
C LEU A 49 -20.94 13.50 -11.60
N ILE A 50 -20.25 13.51 -12.73
CA ILE A 50 -18.85 13.12 -12.81
C ILE A 50 -17.99 14.08 -11.98
N ALA A 51 -18.22 15.38 -12.08
CA ALA A 51 -17.47 16.38 -11.32
C ALA A 51 -17.64 16.20 -9.80
N ILE A 52 -18.86 15.94 -9.35
CA ILE A 52 -19.15 15.66 -7.92
C ILE A 52 -18.50 14.34 -7.51
N GLY A 53 -18.59 13.29 -8.34
CA GLY A 53 -17.98 11.98 -8.09
C GLY A 53 -16.46 12.06 -7.98
N THR A 54 -15.79 12.81 -8.86
CA THR A 54 -14.33 12.99 -8.83
C THR A 54 -13.87 13.83 -7.64
N ALA A 55 -14.64 14.83 -7.21
CA ALA A 55 -14.31 15.64 -6.04
C ALA A 55 -14.28 14.81 -4.74
N THR A 56 -15.19 13.85 -4.58
CA THR A 56 -15.22 12.99 -3.38
C THR A 56 -14.04 12.02 -3.30
N VAL A 57 -13.53 11.53 -4.43
CA VAL A 57 -12.37 10.62 -4.47
C VAL A 57 -11.08 11.32 -4.08
N SER A 58 -10.91 12.59 -4.43
CA SER A 58 -9.69 13.35 -4.12
C SER A 58 -9.47 13.57 -2.62
N PHE A 59 -10.52 13.57 -1.80
CA PHE A 59 -10.41 13.71 -0.34
C PHE A 59 -10.00 12.40 0.38
N SER A 60 -10.11 11.25 -0.28
CA SER A 60 -9.85 9.94 0.35
C SER A 60 -8.39 9.46 0.19
N LEU A 61 -7.57 10.15 -0.56
CA LEU A 61 -6.16 9.79 -0.75
C LEU A 61 -5.32 10.32 0.42
N ARG A 62 -5.46 9.70 1.59
CA ARG A 62 -4.45 9.82 2.63
C ARG A 62 -3.14 9.31 2.04
N ASP A 63 -2.11 10.13 2.12
CA ASP A 63 -0.78 9.76 1.60
C ASP A 63 -0.35 8.43 2.24
N PRO A 64 -0.16 7.36 1.45
CA PRO A 64 0.19 6.04 1.99
C PRO A 64 1.50 6.07 2.77
N SER A 65 2.42 6.99 2.46
CA SER A 65 3.69 7.15 3.15
C SER A 65 3.51 7.67 4.59
N GLN A 66 2.56 8.57 4.82
CA GLN A 66 2.22 9.02 6.17
C GLN A 66 1.63 7.88 7.01
N THR A 67 0.68 7.12 6.43
CA THR A 67 0.06 6.00 7.14
C THR A 67 1.07 4.91 7.49
N LEU A 68 2.01 4.62 6.59
CA LEU A 68 3.08 3.65 6.84
C LEU A 68 4.03 4.14 7.93
N LEU A 69 4.40 5.43 7.93
CA LEU A 69 5.23 6.02 8.97
C LEU A 69 4.55 6.00 10.35
N GLU A 70 3.24 6.29 10.41
CA GLU A 70 2.45 6.20 11.64
C GLU A 70 2.47 4.77 12.20
N ARG A 71 2.26 3.75 11.35
CA ARG A 71 2.32 2.34 11.74
C ARG A 71 3.71 1.91 12.22
N ASP A 72 4.78 2.37 11.57
CA ASP A 72 6.14 2.11 12.01
C ASP A 72 6.42 2.77 13.36
N ALA A 73 5.95 3.99 13.58
CA ALA A 73 6.11 4.71 14.84
C ALA A 73 5.35 4.03 16.00
N GLU A 74 4.09 3.62 15.79
CA GLU A 74 3.29 2.89 16.77
C GLU A 74 3.91 1.53 17.11
N ARG A 75 4.38 0.82 16.07
CA ARG A 75 5.08 -0.45 16.26
C ARG A 75 6.37 -0.25 17.03
N LEU A 76 7.19 0.76 16.72
CA LEU A 76 8.40 1.06 17.47
C LEU A 76 8.07 1.35 18.93
N ALA A 77 7.06 2.18 19.22
CA ALA A 77 6.65 2.47 20.59
C ALA A 77 6.31 1.18 21.37
N SER A 78 5.57 0.27 20.77
CA SER A 78 5.24 -1.02 21.41
C SER A 78 6.46 -1.93 21.60
N LEU A 79 7.40 -1.94 20.65
CA LEU A 79 8.66 -2.70 20.77
C LEU A 79 9.56 -2.13 21.86
N LEU A 80 9.65 -0.80 22.00
CA LEU A 80 10.39 -0.14 23.07
C LEU A 80 9.82 -0.49 24.44
N GLU A 81 8.49 -0.50 24.59
CA GLU A 81 7.85 -0.93 25.85
C GLU A 81 8.07 -2.43 26.14
N SER A 82 8.03 -3.27 25.13
CA SER A 82 8.34 -4.69 25.28
C SER A 82 9.78 -4.92 25.72
N ALA A 83 10.72 -4.17 25.14
CA ALA A 83 12.13 -4.22 25.53
C ALA A 83 12.35 -3.68 26.94
N ARG A 84 11.65 -2.58 27.32
CA ARG A 84 11.68 -2.01 28.68
C ARG A 84 11.13 -3.01 29.70
N ALA A 85 10.03 -3.70 29.41
CA ALA A 85 9.48 -4.72 30.29
C ALA A 85 10.47 -5.89 30.48
N ARG A 86 11.12 -6.35 29.41
CA ARG A 86 12.14 -7.40 29.47
C ARG A 86 13.39 -6.97 30.25
N SER A 87 13.86 -5.73 30.04
CA SER A 87 14.97 -5.18 30.80
C SER A 87 14.69 -5.17 32.31
N ARG A 88 13.47 -4.74 32.70
CA ARG A 88 13.05 -4.76 34.12
C ARG A 88 12.96 -6.16 34.70
N SER A 89 12.43 -7.11 33.96
CA SER A 89 12.26 -8.49 34.43
C SER A 89 13.58 -9.25 34.54
N SER A 90 14.53 -8.98 33.65
CA SER A 90 15.85 -9.65 33.63
C SER A 90 16.92 -8.92 34.47
N GLY A 91 16.71 -7.65 34.78
CA GLY A 91 17.73 -6.79 35.42
C GLY A 91 18.89 -6.40 34.48
N VAL A 92 18.81 -6.76 33.18
CA VAL A 92 19.85 -6.47 32.20
C VAL A 92 19.59 -5.12 31.53
N PRO A 93 20.58 -4.22 31.47
CA PRO A 93 20.44 -2.96 30.73
C PRO A 93 20.15 -3.21 29.26
N VAL A 94 19.11 -2.57 28.74
CA VAL A 94 18.75 -2.64 27.33
C VAL A 94 18.82 -1.25 26.71
N GLN A 95 19.41 -1.19 25.51
CA GLN A 95 19.51 0.03 24.72
C GLN A 95 19.00 -0.24 23.31
N TRP A 96 18.30 0.72 22.74
CA TRP A 96 17.88 0.70 21.35
C TRP A 96 18.73 1.69 20.56
N ARG A 97 19.17 1.27 19.38
CA ARG A 97 19.86 2.14 18.42
C ARG A 97 19.57 1.72 16.97
N PRO A 98 19.66 2.64 16.01
CA PRO A 98 19.65 2.29 14.60
C PRO A 98 20.81 1.35 14.26
N ALA A 99 20.58 0.39 13.39
CA ALA A 99 21.67 -0.42 12.86
C ALA A 99 22.49 0.45 11.89
N LEU A 100 23.80 0.47 12.08
CA LEU A 100 24.71 0.94 11.03
C LEU A 100 24.59 -0.05 9.88
N GLU A 101 24.38 0.45 8.67
CA GLU A 101 24.12 -0.31 7.43
C GLU A 101 24.90 -1.62 7.34
N ASN A 102 24.28 -2.72 7.70
CA ASN A 102 24.86 -4.05 7.43
C ASN A 102 24.43 -4.45 6.02
N LYS A 103 25.35 -4.25 5.09
CA LYS A 103 25.28 -4.76 3.72
C LYS A 103 25.75 -6.22 3.64
N ASP A 104 25.29 -7.08 4.52
CA ASP A 104 25.49 -8.51 4.34
C ASP A 104 24.47 -9.04 3.33
N PRO A 105 24.89 -9.49 2.13
CA PRO A 105 24.00 -9.85 1.03
C PRO A 105 23.07 -11.04 1.31
N GLY A 106 23.20 -11.68 2.44
CA GLY A 106 22.44 -12.90 2.80
C GLY A 106 21.53 -12.78 4.01
N ASN A 107 21.49 -11.63 4.67
CA ASN A 107 20.70 -11.48 5.90
C ASN A 107 19.55 -10.48 5.70
N ALA A 108 18.42 -10.71 6.40
CA ALA A 108 17.30 -9.77 6.36
C ALA A 108 17.77 -8.37 6.81
N PRO A 109 17.28 -7.28 6.18
CA PRO A 109 17.72 -5.94 6.50
C PRO A 109 17.41 -5.61 7.96
N VAL A 110 18.45 -5.45 8.77
CA VAL A 110 18.35 -5.02 10.15
C VAL A 110 18.35 -3.50 10.17
N ALA A 111 17.23 -2.89 10.55
CA ALA A 111 17.08 -1.44 10.58
C ALA A 111 17.49 -0.83 11.93
N PHE A 112 17.34 -1.59 13.01
CA PHE A 112 17.72 -1.19 14.37
C PHE A 112 17.99 -2.43 15.25
N VAL A 113 18.64 -2.23 16.37
CA VAL A 113 19.02 -3.30 17.29
C VAL A 113 18.63 -2.95 18.71
N PHE A 114 18.42 -3.99 19.54
CA PHE A 114 18.23 -3.90 20.97
C PHE A 114 19.45 -4.55 21.66
N ASP A 115 20.44 -3.73 22.03
CA ASP A 115 21.60 -4.22 22.74
C ASP A 115 21.18 -4.61 24.18
N GLY A 116 21.59 -5.79 24.62
CA GLY A 116 21.20 -6.36 25.92
C GLY A 116 20.06 -7.38 25.85
N LEU A 117 19.41 -7.55 24.69
CA LEU A 117 18.46 -8.63 24.45
C LEU A 117 19.08 -9.75 23.61
N PRO A 118 18.60 -11.00 23.78
CA PRO A 118 18.99 -12.09 22.89
C PRO A 118 18.67 -11.79 21.44
N PRO A 119 19.47 -12.28 20.48
CA PRO A 119 19.16 -12.16 19.05
C PRO A 119 17.75 -12.69 18.74
N GLN A 120 17.02 -12.00 17.87
CA GLN A 120 15.65 -12.35 17.45
C GLN A 120 14.58 -12.27 18.57
N ALA A 121 14.90 -11.74 19.75
CA ALA A 121 13.91 -11.55 20.82
C ALA A 121 12.79 -10.60 20.43
N LEU A 122 13.10 -9.61 19.60
CA LEU A 122 12.16 -8.63 19.05
C LEU A 122 12.47 -8.42 17.56
N PRO A 123 11.44 -8.01 16.75
CA PRO A 123 11.66 -7.62 15.36
C PRO A 123 12.58 -6.40 15.27
N THR A 124 13.45 -6.36 14.25
CA THR A 124 14.50 -5.35 14.07
C THR A 124 14.43 -4.62 12.72
N ALA A 125 13.34 -4.80 11.98
CA ALA A 125 13.12 -4.19 10.67
C ALA A 125 11.91 -3.26 10.68
N TRP A 126 11.94 -2.20 9.84
CA TRP A 126 10.78 -1.36 9.58
C TRP A 126 9.75 -2.11 8.71
N LEU A 127 8.49 -1.70 8.78
CA LEU A 127 7.45 -2.16 7.84
C LEU A 127 7.62 -1.51 6.47
N SER A 128 8.06 -0.24 6.47
CA SER A 128 8.35 0.50 5.25
C SER A 128 9.86 0.70 5.06
N PRO A 129 10.40 0.39 3.87
CA PRO A 129 11.82 0.64 3.58
C PRO A 129 12.18 2.13 3.51
N GLN A 130 11.17 3.01 3.50
CA GLN A 130 11.35 4.46 3.43
C GLN A 130 11.46 5.11 4.82
N THR A 131 11.21 4.37 5.88
CA THR A 131 11.33 4.87 7.26
C THR A 131 12.78 5.01 7.64
N GLN A 132 13.16 6.21 8.06
CA GLN A 132 14.52 6.58 8.44
C GLN A 132 14.56 7.14 9.85
N VAL A 133 15.70 6.95 10.53
CA VAL A 133 16.00 7.50 11.84
C VAL A 133 17.42 8.05 11.81
N ALA A 134 17.68 9.09 12.60
CA ALA A 134 19.04 9.64 12.73
C ALA A 134 20.00 8.59 13.29
N ALA A 135 21.15 8.40 12.65
CA ALA A 135 22.12 7.35 12.98
C ALA A 135 22.68 7.44 14.42
N ASN A 136 22.67 8.62 15.01
CA ASN A 136 23.14 8.89 16.38
C ASN A 136 22.04 8.77 17.45
N SER A 137 20.85 8.28 17.09
CA SER A 137 19.77 8.07 18.05
C SER A 137 20.08 6.91 18.98
N LEU A 138 19.93 7.12 20.28
CA LEU A 138 20.13 6.11 21.31
C LEU A 138 19.03 6.26 22.37
N LEU A 139 18.36 5.16 22.70
CA LEU A 139 17.36 5.13 23.76
C LEU A 139 17.77 4.10 24.81
N ARG A 140 17.74 4.50 26.09
CA ARG A 140 17.99 3.62 27.25
C ARG A 140 16.64 3.12 27.77
N LEU A 141 16.48 1.80 27.87
CA LEU A 141 15.19 1.17 28.15
C LEU A 141 15.10 0.52 29.54
N GLY A 142 16.12 0.68 30.36
CA GLY A 142 16.15 0.14 31.72
C GLY A 142 17.52 -0.39 32.07
N PRO A 143 17.66 -1.14 33.22
CA PRO A 143 16.63 -1.83 34.00
C PRO A 143 15.88 -0.94 35.01
N ASP A 144 16.31 0.31 35.18
CA ASP A 144 15.69 1.21 36.16
C ASP A 144 14.18 1.39 35.87
N PRO A 145 13.33 1.45 36.90
CA PRO A 145 11.89 1.66 36.72
C PRO A 145 11.58 3.04 36.14
N ILE A 146 12.40 4.04 36.43
CA ILE A 146 12.31 5.41 35.93
C ILE A 146 13.52 5.66 35.02
N ILE A 147 13.27 5.92 33.74
CA ILE A 147 14.28 6.34 32.77
C ILE A 147 14.12 7.86 32.55
N GLY A 148 15.17 8.54 32.13
CA GLY A 148 15.04 9.97 31.80
C GLY A 148 14.09 10.20 30.61
N PRO A 149 13.57 11.42 30.40
CA PRO A 149 12.83 11.76 29.17
C PRO A 149 13.68 11.51 27.95
N GLN A 150 13.10 10.87 26.94
CA GLN A 150 13.79 10.49 25.72
C GLN A 150 12.87 10.59 24.53
N SER A 151 13.43 10.85 23.37
CA SER A 151 12.69 10.91 22.13
C SER A 151 13.55 10.44 20.95
N VAL A 152 12.89 9.88 19.96
CA VAL A 152 13.49 9.56 18.66
C VAL A 152 12.60 10.07 17.55
N ARG A 153 13.21 10.66 16.54
CA ARG A 153 12.52 11.17 15.36
C ARG A 153 12.58 10.13 14.24
N LEU A 154 11.40 9.77 13.73
CA LEU A 154 11.23 9.00 12.52
C LEU A 154 10.86 9.94 11.37
N SER A 155 11.36 9.67 10.18
CA SER A 155 11.04 10.42 8.98
C SER A 155 10.82 9.50 7.78
N SER A 156 9.94 9.90 6.89
CA SER A 156 9.69 9.24 5.60
C SER A 156 9.30 10.31 4.61
N GLN A 157 10.11 10.51 3.56
CA GLN A 157 9.89 11.55 2.57
C GLN A 157 9.67 12.93 3.21
N ASN A 158 8.43 13.44 3.19
CA ASN A 158 8.07 14.77 3.71
C ASN A 158 7.43 14.73 5.11
N PHE A 159 7.28 13.54 5.72
CA PHE A 159 6.62 13.36 7.00
C PHE A 159 7.62 13.06 8.11
N GLN A 160 7.33 13.59 9.29
CA GLN A 160 8.13 13.36 10.48
C GLN A 160 7.21 13.07 11.67
N LEU A 161 7.62 12.13 12.51
CA LEU A 161 6.95 11.76 13.75
C LEU A 161 8.00 11.58 14.84
N TRP A 162 7.60 11.80 16.09
CA TRP A 162 8.42 11.56 17.27
C TRP A 162 7.82 10.43 18.10
N VAL A 163 8.67 9.51 18.50
CA VAL A 163 8.33 8.53 19.53
C VAL A 163 9.05 8.97 20.80
N SER A 164 8.29 9.33 21.83
CA SER A 164 8.84 9.93 23.06
C SER A 164 8.22 9.38 24.33
N THR A 165 8.94 9.48 25.42
CA THR A 165 8.50 9.22 26.79
C THR A 165 9.03 10.29 27.73
N ASP A 166 8.29 10.58 28.79
CA ASP A 166 8.74 11.37 29.92
C ASP A 166 9.57 10.56 30.91
N GLY A 167 9.75 9.25 30.65
CA GLY A 167 10.49 8.32 31.50
C GLY A 167 9.62 7.53 32.48
N ILE A 168 8.42 7.98 32.76
CA ILE A 168 7.44 7.32 33.64
C ILE A 168 6.37 6.64 32.78
N GLN A 169 5.78 7.39 31.86
CA GLN A 169 4.75 6.91 30.97
C GLN A 169 5.31 6.07 29.81
N PRO A 170 4.47 5.25 29.17
CA PRO A 170 4.85 4.53 27.98
C PRO A 170 5.28 5.44 26.84
N PHE A 171 6.10 4.92 25.94
CA PHE A 171 6.43 5.60 24.70
C PHE A 171 5.17 5.88 23.86
N ARG A 172 5.05 7.10 23.36
CA ARG A 172 3.92 7.59 22.58
C ARG A 172 4.38 8.24 21.29
N VAL A 173 3.53 8.17 20.28
CA VAL A 173 3.76 8.84 18.99
C VAL A 173 3.21 10.25 19.03
N ASN A 174 4.04 11.22 18.69
CA ASN A 174 3.70 12.65 18.63
C ASN A 174 4.04 13.20 17.24
N ARG A 175 3.26 14.16 16.77
CA ARG A 175 3.52 14.85 15.49
C ARG A 175 4.43 16.07 15.64
N SER A 176 4.63 16.54 16.84
CA SER A 176 5.55 17.64 17.19
C SER A 176 6.71 17.15 18.03
N ALA A 177 7.82 17.87 18.01
CA ALA A 177 8.93 17.63 18.92
C ALA A 177 8.45 17.77 20.38
N PRO A 178 8.89 16.88 21.28
CA PRO A 178 8.60 16.96 22.71
C PRO A 178 9.32 18.12 23.38
#